data_052195282c9ddfe72ccb05b98c0326f0
#
_entry.id   052195282c9ddfe72ccb05b98c0326f0
#
_cell.length_a   1.000
_cell.length_b   1.000
_cell.length_c   1.000
_cell.angle_alpha   90.00
_cell.angle_beta   90.00
_cell.angle_gamma   90.00
#
_symmetry.space_group_name_H-M   'P 1'
#
loop_
_entity.id
_entity.type
_entity.pdbx_description
1 polymer ?
#
loop_
_entity_poly.entity_id
_entity_poly.type
_entity_poly.pdbx_seq_one_letter_code
_entity_poly.pdbx_strand_id
1 'polypeptide(L)'
;MKYAFDNANLIDGTQDMRVQPGLCVLTDGETITDIVPAGTAPDGYRRIDLHGRYLLPGLINMHVHLAGSGKIQKKQRDLETLVRRILANPVARAVAYRMVCSFARTELLGGVTTIRTVGGLDTFDTRLRDEIRAGRRIGPRVLAANEAISVPGGHMAGSVAIAARTVDEALAQVDAVHAQGADLVKLMITGGVMDATERGMPGEVKMPAGMVRAVCERAHALGYPVAAHTESTEGVRIALQNGVDSIEHGAKPDDEILRLFQERGAFLCATFSPALPYARFDRAVTHLTEDEQFNGRVVFDGMIACAKA
;
A
#
# COMPACT_ATOMS: atom_id res chain seq x y z
N MET A 1 -0.84 30.22 -7.87
CA MET A 1 -1.42 31.07 -6.78
C MET A 1 -0.46 30.99 -5.61
N LYS A 2 -0.05 32.17 -5.10
CA LYS A 2 0.98 32.26 -4.04
C LYS A 2 0.36 32.23 -2.66
N TYR A 3 0.83 31.32 -1.81
CA TYR A 3 0.44 31.21 -0.40
C TYR A 3 1.64 31.39 0.52
N ALA A 4 1.41 32.02 1.66
CA ALA A 4 2.33 32.10 2.78
C ALA A 4 1.68 31.41 3.98
N PHE A 5 2.18 30.24 4.36
CA PHE A 5 1.77 29.51 5.56
C PHE A 5 2.58 30.02 6.73
N ASP A 6 2.03 31.03 7.41
CA ASP A 6 2.74 31.87 8.38
C ASP A 6 2.58 31.34 9.82
N ASN A 7 3.53 31.69 10.69
CA ASN A 7 3.54 31.35 12.11
C ASN A 7 3.43 29.82 12.34
N ALA A 8 4.27 29.06 11.62
CA ALA A 8 4.34 27.59 11.70
C ALA A 8 5.42 27.14 12.69
N ASN A 9 5.16 26.00 13.35
CA ASN A 9 6.19 25.10 13.85
C ASN A 9 6.53 24.11 12.72
N LEU A 10 7.59 24.37 11.97
CA LEU A 10 7.95 23.57 10.80
C LEU A 10 8.68 22.29 11.23
N ILE A 11 8.27 21.17 10.64
CA ILE A 11 9.01 19.89 10.60
C ILE A 11 9.28 19.64 9.12
N ASP A 12 10.50 19.79 8.66
CA ASP A 12 10.84 19.83 7.24
C ASP A 12 11.02 18.45 6.59
N GLY A 13 10.90 17.37 7.37
CA GLY A 13 11.07 15.99 6.89
C GLY A 13 12.53 15.54 6.75
N THR A 14 13.49 16.32 7.25
CA THR A 14 14.90 15.89 7.35
C THR A 14 15.06 14.77 8.37
N GLN A 15 16.22 14.09 8.35
CA GLN A 15 16.51 12.97 9.24
C GLN A 15 16.35 13.32 10.73
N ASP A 16 16.69 14.56 11.10
CA ASP A 16 16.63 15.01 12.49
C ASP A 16 15.20 15.30 12.97
N MET A 17 14.24 15.50 12.07
CA MET A 17 12.84 15.83 12.36
C MET A 17 12.68 16.93 13.42
N ARG A 18 13.59 17.92 13.44
CA ARG A 18 13.58 19.00 14.45
C ARG A 18 12.42 19.95 14.20
N VAL A 19 11.77 20.33 15.27
CA VAL A 19 10.76 21.39 15.24
C VAL A 19 11.48 22.75 15.13
N GLN A 20 11.16 23.50 14.07
CA GLN A 20 11.66 24.85 13.81
C GLN A 20 10.50 25.84 14.00
N PRO A 21 10.43 26.55 15.15
CA PRO A 21 9.29 27.42 15.44
C PRO A 21 9.43 28.78 14.74
N GLY A 22 8.29 29.44 14.54
CA GLY A 22 8.24 30.83 14.07
C GLY A 22 8.64 30.99 12.60
N LEU A 23 8.34 30.03 11.75
CA LEU A 23 8.62 30.08 10.32
C LEU A 23 7.37 30.31 9.48
N CYS A 24 7.60 30.80 8.27
CA CYS A 24 6.61 30.94 7.20
C CYS A 24 7.10 30.21 5.96
N VAL A 25 6.29 29.27 5.44
CA VAL A 25 6.57 28.56 4.20
C VAL A 25 5.85 29.25 3.04
N LEU A 26 6.61 29.65 2.03
CA LEU A 26 6.12 30.32 0.83
C LEU A 26 5.94 29.32 -0.31
N THR A 27 4.79 29.38 -1.00
CA THR A 27 4.54 28.52 -2.17
C THR A 27 4.06 29.35 -3.36
N ASP A 28 4.45 28.93 -4.58
CA ASP A 28 3.85 29.39 -5.81
C ASP A 28 3.38 28.18 -6.63
N GLY A 29 2.06 28.06 -6.79
CA GLY A 29 1.45 26.86 -7.36
C GLY A 29 1.78 25.60 -6.55
N GLU A 30 2.50 24.67 -7.17
CA GLU A 30 2.86 23.37 -6.58
C GLU A 30 4.28 23.36 -5.97
N THR A 31 4.97 24.50 -5.97
CA THR A 31 6.38 24.57 -5.55
C THR A 31 6.51 25.37 -4.25
N ILE A 32 7.28 24.84 -3.30
CA ILE A 32 7.79 25.62 -2.16
C ILE A 32 8.90 26.50 -2.69
N THR A 33 8.73 27.83 -2.58
CA THR A 33 9.68 28.81 -3.14
C THR A 33 10.69 29.29 -2.12
N ASP A 34 10.30 29.35 -0.82
CA ASP A 34 11.18 29.78 0.25
C ASP A 34 10.64 29.42 1.63
N ILE A 35 11.49 29.48 2.65
CA ILE A 35 11.14 29.36 4.07
C ILE A 35 11.79 30.55 4.79
N VAL A 36 10.97 31.43 5.35
CA VAL A 36 11.39 32.69 5.93
C VAL A 36 10.89 32.81 7.39
N PRO A 37 11.42 33.76 8.19
CA PRO A 37 10.85 34.03 9.52
C PRO A 37 9.37 34.43 9.46
N ALA A 38 8.60 34.05 10.48
CA ALA A 38 7.19 34.42 10.58
C ALA A 38 6.99 35.94 10.50
N GLY A 39 5.95 36.37 9.82
CA GLY A 39 5.63 37.79 9.62
C GLY A 39 6.41 38.50 8.51
N THR A 40 7.40 37.82 7.86
CA THR A 40 8.26 38.46 6.83
C THR A 40 7.87 38.10 5.41
N ALA A 41 6.71 37.42 5.20
CA ALA A 41 6.24 37.06 3.86
C ALA A 41 6.11 38.31 2.97
N PRO A 42 6.62 38.27 1.70
CA PRO A 42 6.49 39.38 0.76
C PRO A 42 5.05 39.73 0.45
N ASP A 43 4.82 40.93 -0.11
CA ASP A 43 3.51 41.30 -0.65
C ASP A 43 3.12 40.41 -1.83
N GLY A 44 1.80 40.25 -2.05
CA GLY A 44 1.25 39.42 -3.14
C GLY A 44 1.03 37.95 -2.78
N TYR A 45 1.38 37.49 -1.57
CA TYR A 45 1.04 36.20 -1.04
C TYR A 45 -0.30 36.21 -0.28
N ARG A 46 -1.13 35.19 -0.50
CA ARG A 46 -2.29 34.94 0.37
C ARG A 46 -1.80 34.32 1.66
N ARG A 47 -1.87 35.08 2.75
CA ARG A 47 -1.40 34.63 4.06
C ARG A 47 -2.42 33.72 4.74
N ILE A 48 -1.93 32.63 5.32
CA ILE A 48 -2.67 31.68 6.17
C ILE A 48 -1.90 31.59 7.48
N ASP A 49 -2.41 32.22 8.55
CA ASP A 49 -1.82 32.11 9.88
C ASP A 49 -2.10 30.72 10.47
N LEU A 50 -1.06 29.98 10.77
CA LEU A 50 -1.14 28.64 11.37
C LEU A 50 -1.23 28.69 12.91
N HIS A 51 -1.12 29.87 13.53
CA HIS A 51 -1.22 30.07 14.98
C HIS A 51 -0.32 29.11 15.78
N GLY A 52 0.93 28.90 15.34
CA GLY A 52 1.86 27.99 15.99
C GLY A 52 1.57 26.51 15.81
N ARG A 53 0.69 26.14 14.88
CA ARG A 53 0.44 24.73 14.51
C ARG A 53 1.64 24.15 13.76
N TYR A 54 1.73 22.83 13.76
CA TYR A 54 2.77 22.12 13.03
C TYR A 54 2.48 22.09 11.53
N LEU A 55 3.49 22.40 10.73
CA LEU A 55 3.51 22.23 9.30
C LEU A 55 4.57 21.19 8.93
N LEU A 56 4.20 20.19 8.16
CA LEU A 56 5.11 19.11 7.75
C LEU A 56 4.76 18.69 6.32
N PRO A 57 5.70 18.03 5.60
CA PRO A 57 5.38 17.37 4.33
C PRO A 57 4.23 16.41 4.48
N GLY A 58 3.40 16.28 3.46
CA GLY A 58 2.31 15.31 3.46
C GLY A 58 2.83 13.88 3.65
N LEU A 59 2.13 13.08 4.44
CA LEU A 59 2.48 11.69 4.69
C LEU A 59 2.33 10.86 3.41
N ILE A 60 3.14 9.80 3.29
CA ILE A 60 3.11 8.85 2.18
C ILE A 60 2.73 7.47 2.74
N ASN A 61 1.62 6.89 2.23
CA ASN A 61 1.21 5.53 2.56
C ASN A 61 1.51 4.60 1.39
N MET A 62 2.51 3.73 1.56
CA MET A 62 3.03 2.86 0.50
C MET A 62 2.30 1.52 0.38
N HIS A 63 1.26 1.28 1.21
CA HIS A 63 0.48 0.03 1.13
C HIS A 63 -0.99 0.29 1.45
N VAL A 64 -1.81 0.39 0.41
CA VAL A 64 -3.23 0.71 0.52
C VAL A 64 -4.08 -0.23 -0.34
N HIS A 65 -5.20 -0.70 0.22
CA HIS A 65 -6.27 -1.37 -0.49
C HIS A 65 -7.55 -0.54 -0.38
N LEU A 66 -7.87 0.24 -1.41
CA LEU A 66 -9.07 1.10 -1.42
C LEU A 66 -10.38 0.32 -1.60
N ALA A 67 -10.30 -1.01 -1.78
CA ALA A 67 -11.46 -1.88 -1.86
C ALA A 67 -12.14 -2.17 -0.50
N GLY A 68 -11.44 -1.88 0.60
CA GLY A 68 -11.88 -2.15 1.96
C GLY A 68 -11.90 -0.91 2.86
N SER A 69 -12.74 -0.94 3.89
CA SER A 69 -12.88 0.16 4.86
C SER A 69 -11.91 0.08 6.04
N GLY A 70 -11.11 -1.00 6.15
CA GLY A 70 -10.27 -1.27 7.33
C GLY A 70 -11.06 -1.61 8.61
N LYS A 71 -12.41 -1.65 8.56
CA LYS A 71 -13.23 -1.99 9.74
C LYS A 71 -13.19 -3.49 9.99
N ILE A 72 -13.11 -3.86 11.27
CA ILE A 72 -13.17 -5.25 11.71
C ILE A 72 -14.47 -5.89 11.23
N GLN A 73 -14.35 -7.02 10.54
CA GLN A 73 -15.50 -7.77 10.03
C GLN A 73 -16.05 -8.69 11.13
N LYS A 74 -17.35 -8.59 11.38
CA LYS A 74 -18.05 -9.46 12.35
C LYS A 74 -18.29 -10.88 11.84
N LYS A 75 -18.24 -11.08 10.53
CA LYS A 75 -18.45 -12.38 9.87
C LYS A 75 -17.54 -12.49 8.66
N GLN A 76 -16.97 -13.64 8.47
CA GLN A 76 -16.30 -13.96 7.20
C GLN A 76 -17.32 -13.91 6.06
N ARG A 77 -16.90 -13.37 4.92
CA ARG A 77 -17.71 -13.26 3.70
C ARG A 77 -16.97 -13.93 2.57
N ASP A 78 -17.71 -14.58 1.70
CA ASP A 78 -17.20 -15.01 0.40
C ASP A 78 -16.96 -13.74 -0.46
N LEU A 79 -15.72 -13.24 -0.39
CA LEU A 79 -15.32 -12.02 -1.07
C LEU A 79 -15.29 -12.21 -2.58
N GLU A 80 -14.94 -13.38 -3.09
CA GLU A 80 -14.92 -13.69 -4.51
C GLU A 80 -16.31 -13.54 -5.12
N THR A 81 -17.31 -14.24 -4.55
CA THR A 81 -18.70 -14.12 -5.01
C THR A 81 -19.22 -12.70 -4.87
N LEU A 82 -18.89 -11.99 -3.79
CA LEU A 82 -19.31 -10.62 -3.57
C LEU A 82 -18.75 -9.68 -4.64
N VAL A 83 -17.44 -9.71 -4.89
CA VAL A 83 -16.75 -8.88 -5.88
C VAL A 83 -17.29 -9.17 -7.28
N ARG A 84 -17.42 -10.44 -7.65
CA ARG A 84 -17.98 -10.84 -8.94
C ARG A 84 -19.39 -10.24 -9.16
N ARG A 85 -20.27 -10.29 -8.15
CA ARG A 85 -21.62 -9.69 -8.22
C ARG A 85 -21.58 -8.17 -8.33
N ILE A 86 -20.70 -7.52 -7.60
CA ILE A 86 -20.52 -6.06 -7.63
C ILE A 86 -20.07 -5.63 -9.04
N LEU A 87 -19.06 -6.27 -9.60
CA LEU A 87 -18.50 -5.90 -10.88
C LEU A 87 -19.44 -6.23 -12.06
N ALA A 88 -20.27 -7.28 -11.94
CA ALA A 88 -21.27 -7.64 -12.94
C ALA A 88 -22.47 -6.68 -12.98
N ASN A 89 -22.74 -5.92 -11.92
CA ASN A 89 -23.88 -4.99 -11.86
C ASN A 89 -23.40 -3.54 -12.00
N PRO A 90 -23.80 -2.80 -13.07
CA PRO A 90 -23.34 -1.44 -13.30
C PRO A 90 -23.60 -0.48 -12.15
N VAL A 91 -24.75 -0.59 -11.47
CA VAL A 91 -25.10 0.28 -10.34
C VAL A 91 -24.24 -0.06 -9.12
N ALA A 92 -24.08 -1.34 -8.77
CA ALA A 92 -23.23 -1.78 -7.67
C ALA A 92 -21.75 -1.40 -7.92
N ARG A 93 -21.27 -1.56 -9.16
CA ARG A 93 -19.93 -1.13 -9.59
C ARG A 93 -19.73 0.38 -9.41
N ALA A 94 -20.71 1.20 -9.79
CA ALA A 94 -20.65 2.66 -9.60
C ALA A 94 -20.63 3.04 -8.10
N VAL A 95 -21.40 2.33 -7.26
CA VAL A 95 -21.40 2.53 -5.79
C VAL A 95 -20.05 2.13 -5.21
N ALA A 96 -19.50 0.97 -5.57
CA ALA A 96 -18.19 0.52 -5.13
C ALA A 96 -17.08 1.52 -5.50
N TYR A 97 -17.10 2.04 -6.73
CA TYR A 97 -16.16 3.07 -7.15
C TYR A 97 -16.27 4.35 -6.31
N ARG A 98 -17.50 4.79 -5.97
CA ARG A 98 -17.69 5.94 -5.07
C ARG A 98 -17.12 5.69 -3.68
N MET A 99 -17.21 4.45 -3.18
CA MET A 99 -16.58 4.07 -1.89
C MET A 99 -15.06 4.15 -1.98
N VAL A 100 -14.44 3.63 -3.04
CA VAL A 100 -13.00 3.76 -3.30
C VAL A 100 -12.57 5.24 -3.28
N CYS A 101 -13.29 6.11 -3.96
CA CYS A 101 -13.02 7.55 -3.95
C CYS A 101 -13.15 8.17 -2.54
N SER A 102 -14.14 7.72 -1.76
CA SER A 102 -14.33 8.19 -0.38
C SER A 102 -13.19 7.75 0.54
N PHE A 103 -12.70 6.53 0.39
CA PHE A 103 -11.57 6.03 1.19
C PHE A 103 -10.28 6.78 0.85
N ALA A 104 -9.98 7.02 -0.42
CA ALA A 104 -8.85 7.84 -0.83
C ALA A 104 -8.94 9.28 -0.28
N ARG A 105 -10.14 9.86 -0.24
CA ARG A 105 -10.36 11.17 0.38
C ARG A 105 -10.13 11.12 1.90
N THR A 106 -10.47 10.02 2.56
CA THR A 106 -10.21 9.84 4.01
C THR A 106 -8.71 9.81 4.29
N GLU A 107 -7.91 9.12 3.45
CA GLU A 107 -6.44 9.16 3.52
C GLU A 107 -5.93 10.61 3.45
N LEU A 108 -6.38 11.37 2.44
CA LEU A 108 -5.97 12.78 2.28
C LEU A 108 -6.34 13.63 3.50
N LEU A 109 -7.55 13.48 4.04
CA LEU A 109 -8.01 14.22 5.22
C LEU A 109 -7.26 13.81 6.49
N GLY A 110 -6.67 12.61 6.53
CA GLY A 110 -5.75 12.14 7.55
C GLY A 110 -4.32 12.67 7.40
N GLY A 111 -4.04 13.50 6.38
CA GLY A 111 -2.71 14.05 6.11
C GLY A 111 -1.87 13.20 5.15
N VAL A 112 -2.41 12.11 4.60
CA VAL A 112 -1.72 11.27 3.62
C VAL A 112 -1.92 11.87 2.23
N THR A 113 -0.90 12.49 1.68
CA THR A 113 -0.95 13.19 0.39
C THR A 113 -0.52 12.34 -0.80
N THR A 114 0.11 11.19 -0.54
CA THR A 114 0.49 10.20 -1.56
C THR A 114 0.17 8.80 -1.06
N ILE A 115 -0.44 7.99 -1.92
CA ILE A 115 -0.72 6.58 -1.64
C ILE A 115 -0.19 5.71 -2.78
N ARG A 116 0.25 4.49 -2.43
CA ARG A 116 0.50 3.41 -3.37
C ARG A 116 -0.52 2.30 -3.13
N THR A 117 -1.40 2.05 -4.10
CA THR A 117 -2.31 0.90 -4.04
C THR A 117 -1.57 -0.37 -4.45
N VAL A 118 -1.88 -1.49 -3.81
CA VAL A 118 -1.19 -2.77 -4.00
C VAL A 118 -2.18 -3.94 -4.09
N GLY A 119 -3.24 -3.72 -4.81
CA GLY A 119 -4.34 -4.63 -5.06
C GLY A 119 -5.67 -3.89 -4.91
N GLY A 120 -6.43 -3.82 -5.99
CA GLY A 120 -7.67 -3.09 -6.10
C GLY A 120 -8.76 -3.87 -6.83
N LEU A 121 -9.83 -3.21 -7.17
CA LEU A 121 -10.94 -3.78 -7.93
C LEU A 121 -10.88 -3.27 -9.38
N ASP A 122 -10.77 -4.19 -10.34
CA ASP A 122 -10.79 -3.81 -11.75
C ASP A 122 -9.79 -2.65 -12.01
N THR A 123 -10.18 -1.62 -12.73
CA THR A 123 -9.40 -0.43 -13.07
C THR A 123 -9.69 0.78 -12.16
N PHE A 124 -10.20 0.54 -10.95
CA PHE A 124 -10.66 1.64 -10.10
C PHE A 124 -9.51 2.53 -9.61
N ASP A 125 -8.34 1.98 -9.38
CA ASP A 125 -7.19 2.74 -8.87
C ASP A 125 -6.62 3.67 -9.95
N THR A 126 -6.40 3.17 -11.17
CA THR A 126 -5.94 3.98 -12.31
C THR A 126 -6.97 5.03 -12.70
N ARG A 127 -8.25 4.68 -12.72
CA ARG A 127 -9.34 5.63 -12.96
C ARG A 127 -9.35 6.75 -11.92
N LEU A 128 -9.23 6.43 -10.63
CA LEU A 128 -9.19 7.40 -9.54
C LEU A 128 -7.98 8.33 -9.68
N ARG A 129 -6.79 7.76 -9.93
CA ARG A 129 -5.57 8.52 -10.20
C ARG A 129 -5.77 9.55 -11.31
N ASP A 130 -6.32 9.11 -12.43
CA ASP A 130 -6.50 9.96 -13.61
C ASP A 130 -7.59 11.03 -13.41
N GLU A 131 -8.65 10.73 -12.65
CA GLU A 131 -9.65 11.71 -12.25
C GLU A 131 -9.06 12.79 -11.31
N ILE A 132 -8.17 12.40 -10.39
CA ILE A 132 -7.46 13.33 -9.49
C ILE A 132 -6.45 14.18 -10.29
N ARG A 133 -5.63 13.58 -11.15
CA ARG A 133 -4.67 14.28 -12.01
C ARG A 133 -5.35 15.29 -12.91
N ALA A 134 -6.54 14.98 -13.38
CA ALA A 134 -7.34 15.89 -14.23
C ALA A 134 -8.16 16.93 -13.42
N GLY A 135 -8.00 17.01 -12.10
CA GLY A 135 -8.73 17.94 -11.24
C GLY A 135 -10.24 17.66 -11.10
N ARG A 136 -10.71 16.51 -11.59
CA ARG A 136 -12.14 16.11 -11.48
C ARG A 136 -12.48 15.55 -10.10
N ARG A 137 -11.48 15.22 -9.30
CA ARG A 137 -11.63 14.76 -7.90
C ARG A 137 -10.56 15.34 -7.01
N ILE A 138 -10.90 15.46 -5.74
CA ILE A 138 -9.95 15.77 -4.66
C ILE A 138 -9.55 14.45 -3.99
N GLY A 139 -8.24 14.18 -3.96
CA GLY A 139 -7.65 12.99 -3.36
C GLY A 139 -6.13 13.12 -3.29
N PRO A 140 -5.43 12.13 -2.70
CA PRO A 140 -3.97 12.08 -2.67
C PRO A 140 -3.42 11.81 -4.08
N ARG A 141 -2.13 12.00 -4.28
CA ARG A 141 -1.41 11.40 -5.42
C ARG A 141 -1.50 9.89 -5.30
N VAL A 142 -1.88 9.21 -6.39
CA VAL A 142 -2.02 7.74 -6.40
C VAL A 142 -0.97 7.13 -7.31
N LEU A 143 -0.25 6.13 -6.80
CA LEU A 143 0.49 5.14 -7.58
C LEU A 143 -0.38 3.88 -7.62
N ALA A 144 -0.87 3.52 -8.78
CA ALA A 144 -1.94 2.54 -8.95
C ALA A 144 -1.42 1.18 -9.42
N ALA A 145 -1.76 0.10 -8.72
CA ALA A 145 -1.50 -1.27 -9.17
C ALA A 145 -2.71 -1.90 -9.90
N ASN A 146 -3.93 -1.47 -9.60
CA ASN A 146 -5.16 -2.19 -9.93
C ASN A 146 -5.19 -3.59 -9.29
N GLU A 147 -5.67 -4.62 -10.01
CA GLU A 147 -5.72 -5.99 -9.48
C GLU A 147 -4.32 -6.58 -9.34
N ALA A 148 -4.06 -7.24 -8.22
CA ALA A 148 -2.85 -8.00 -8.01
C ALA A 148 -2.88 -9.34 -8.76
N ILE A 149 -1.74 -10.01 -8.84
CA ILE A 149 -1.61 -11.37 -9.40
C ILE A 149 -1.42 -12.35 -8.25
N SER A 150 -2.31 -13.32 -8.14
CA SER A 150 -2.28 -14.42 -7.18
C SER A 150 -2.34 -15.76 -7.94
N VAL A 151 -2.48 -16.84 -7.19
CA VAL A 151 -2.73 -18.19 -7.73
C VAL A 151 -4.03 -18.75 -7.14
N PRO A 152 -4.63 -19.80 -7.69
CA PRO A 152 -5.80 -20.46 -7.09
C PRO A 152 -5.52 -20.85 -5.63
N GLY A 153 -6.40 -20.45 -4.72
CA GLY A 153 -6.21 -20.63 -3.27
C GLY A 153 -5.11 -19.77 -2.63
N GLY A 154 -4.53 -18.83 -3.38
CA GLY A 154 -3.59 -17.84 -2.85
C GLY A 154 -4.29 -16.64 -2.23
N HIS A 155 -3.48 -15.77 -1.59
CA HIS A 155 -3.97 -14.60 -0.87
C HIS A 155 -4.81 -13.70 -1.76
N MET A 156 -5.99 -13.31 -1.27
CA MET A 156 -6.94 -12.38 -1.92
C MET A 156 -7.38 -12.78 -3.34
N ALA A 157 -7.12 -14.03 -3.78
CA ALA A 157 -7.56 -14.53 -5.08
C ALA A 157 -9.06 -14.39 -5.27
N GLY A 158 -9.51 -13.90 -6.45
CA GLY A 158 -10.90 -13.64 -6.77
C GLY A 158 -11.52 -12.41 -6.10
N SER A 159 -10.73 -11.62 -5.31
CA SER A 159 -11.20 -10.36 -4.73
C SER A 159 -10.43 -9.17 -5.30
N VAL A 160 -9.29 -8.78 -4.71
CA VAL A 160 -8.41 -7.71 -5.21
C VAL A 160 -7.20 -8.25 -5.97
N ALA A 161 -7.18 -9.56 -6.23
CA ALA A 161 -6.16 -10.26 -6.99
C ALA A 161 -6.79 -11.27 -7.96
N ILE A 162 -6.23 -11.38 -9.17
CA ILE A 162 -6.60 -12.38 -10.16
C ILE A 162 -5.79 -13.65 -9.90
N ALA A 163 -6.45 -14.81 -9.96
CA ALA A 163 -5.83 -16.11 -9.78
C ALA A 163 -5.28 -16.63 -11.12
N ALA A 164 -3.99 -16.55 -11.35
CA ALA A 164 -3.30 -17.15 -12.49
C ALA A 164 -2.92 -18.62 -12.21
N ARG A 165 -3.37 -19.54 -13.05
CA ARG A 165 -3.09 -20.98 -12.93
C ARG A 165 -1.76 -21.37 -13.56
N THR A 166 -1.34 -20.62 -14.56
CA THR A 166 -0.11 -20.87 -15.36
C THR A 166 0.73 -19.62 -15.42
N VAL A 167 2.00 -19.79 -15.80
CA VAL A 167 2.89 -18.65 -16.06
C VAL A 167 2.32 -17.78 -17.18
N ASP A 168 1.77 -18.35 -18.23
CA ASP A 168 1.20 -17.60 -19.35
C ASP A 168 0.00 -16.75 -18.91
N GLU A 169 -0.87 -17.26 -18.03
CA GLU A 169 -1.96 -16.47 -17.45
C GLU A 169 -1.42 -15.30 -16.58
N ALA A 170 -0.34 -15.54 -15.83
CA ALA A 170 0.29 -14.50 -15.03
C ALA A 170 0.94 -13.41 -15.91
N LEU A 171 1.61 -13.80 -16.99
CA LEU A 171 2.20 -12.85 -17.97
C LEU A 171 1.11 -12.06 -18.70
N ALA A 172 0.01 -12.71 -19.11
CA ALA A 172 -1.14 -12.03 -19.69
C ALA A 172 -1.73 -10.98 -18.73
N GLN A 173 -1.72 -11.24 -17.41
CA GLN A 173 -2.14 -10.27 -16.42
C GLN A 173 -1.17 -9.09 -16.30
N VAL A 174 0.15 -9.31 -16.40
CA VAL A 174 1.12 -8.20 -16.47
C VAL A 174 0.84 -7.32 -17.68
N ASP A 175 0.57 -7.92 -18.84
CA ASP A 175 0.22 -7.19 -20.06
C ASP A 175 -1.10 -6.41 -19.91
N ALA A 176 -2.09 -6.97 -19.22
CA ALA A 176 -3.34 -6.28 -18.91
C ALA A 176 -3.11 -5.07 -17.98
N VAL A 177 -2.31 -5.21 -16.93
CA VAL A 177 -1.90 -4.13 -16.02
C VAL A 177 -1.19 -3.01 -16.80
N HIS A 178 -0.30 -3.38 -17.73
CA HIS A 178 0.35 -2.44 -18.64
C HIS A 178 -0.68 -1.68 -19.52
N ALA A 179 -1.58 -2.40 -20.16
CA ALA A 179 -2.61 -1.81 -21.02
C ALA A 179 -3.57 -0.87 -20.24
N GLN A 180 -3.79 -1.13 -18.96
CA GLN A 180 -4.56 -0.28 -18.05
C GLN A 180 -3.79 0.96 -17.57
N GLY A 181 -2.50 1.08 -17.90
CA GLY A 181 -1.63 2.19 -17.52
C GLY A 181 -1.37 2.24 -16.01
N ALA A 182 -1.24 1.10 -15.32
CA ALA A 182 -0.87 1.05 -13.92
C ALA A 182 0.56 1.60 -13.69
N ASP A 183 0.94 1.82 -12.43
CA ASP A 183 2.26 2.37 -12.08
C ASP A 183 3.21 1.28 -11.54
N LEU A 184 2.69 0.09 -11.20
CA LEU A 184 3.44 -1.07 -10.68
C LEU A 184 2.66 -2.36 -10.87
N VAL A 185 3.35 -3.50 -10.73
CA VAL A 185 2.77 -4.84 -10.64
C VAL A 185 2.78 -5.31 -9.18
N LYS A 186 1.69 -5.93 -8.72
CA LYS A 186 1.61 -6.53 -7.38
C LYS A 186 1.44 -8.03 -7.47
N LEU A 187 2.26 -8.77 -6.72
CA LEU A 187 2.19 -10.22 -6.53
C LEU A 187 1.69 -10.59 -5.13
N MET A 188 0.99 -11.73 -5.03
CA MET A 188 0.64 -12.40 -3.78
C MET A 188 1.38 -13.75 -3.75
N ILE A 189 2.61 -13.75 -3.17
CA ILE A 189 3.49 -14.92 -3.20
C ILE A 189 3.11 -15.92 -2.13
N THR A 190 2.77 -15.43 -0.93
CA THR A 190 2.35 -16.29 0.20
C THR A 190 0.86 -16.14 0.47
N GLY A 191 0.30 -17.07 1.23
CA GLY A 191 -0.93 -16.83 1.98
C GLY A 191 -0.70 -15.78 3.08
N GLY A 192 -1.78 -15.37 3.74
CA GLY A 192 -1.77 -14.51 4.90
C GLY A 192 -2.30 -15.22 6.14
N VAL A 193 -2.52 -14.47 7.22
CA VAL A 193 -3.07 -14.98 8.48
C VAL A 193 -4.38 -15.74 8.28
N MET A 194 -5.28 -15.20 7.43
CA MET A 194 -6.60 -15.77 7.19
C MET A 194 -6.59 -16.93 6.19
N ASP A 195 -5.48 -17.11 5.46
CA ASP A 195 -5.32 -18.18 4.47
C ASP A 195 -4.51 -19.36 5.03
N ALA A 196 -4.11 -19.27 6.31
CA ALA A 196 -3.31 -20.30 6.95
C ALA A 196 -4.10 -21.60 7.11
N THR A 197 -3.55 -22.72 6.66
CA THR A 197 -4.14 -24.05 6.77
C THR A 197 -3.88 -24.70 8.13
N GLU A 198 -2.83 -24.26 8.84
CA GLU A 198 -2.40 -24.80 10.12
C GLU A 198 -1.97 -23.69 11.09
N ARG A 199 -2.12 -23.97 12.39
CA ARG A 199 -1.59 -23.13 13.46
C ARG A 199 -0.06 -23.08 13.41
N GLY A 200 0.49 -21.86 13.41
CA GLY A 200 1.93 -21.61 13.35
C GLY A 200 2.51 -21.56 11.95
N MET A 201 1.69 -21.75 10.91
CA MET A 201 2.09 -21.73 9.50
C MET A 201 1.40 -20.60 8.70
N PRO A 202 1.37 -19.35 9.18
CA PRO A 202 0.95 -18.25 8.33
C PRO A 202 1.99 -18.01 7.24
N GLY A 203 1.57 -17.51 6.08
CA GLY A 203 2.51 -17.16 5.01
C GLY A 203 3.04 -18.37 4.23
N GLU A 204 2.27 -19.46 4.14
CA GLU A 204 2.59 -20.57 3.25
C GLU A 204 2.83 -20.07 1.82
N VAL A 205 3.93 -20.52 1.19
CA VAL A 205 4.24 -20.16 -0.20
C VAL A 205 3.17 -20.77 -1.13
N LYS A 206 2.48 -19.92 -1.88
CA LYS A 206 1.41 -20.32 -2.82
C LYS A 206 1.86 -20.16 -4.27
N MET A 207 2.61 -19.10 -4.58
CA MET A 207 3.07 -18.85 -5.94
C MET A 207 4.45 -19.48 -6.19
N PRO A 208 4.60 -20.34 -7.22
CA PRO A 208 5.88 -20.96 -7.55
C PRO A 208 6.96 -19.93 -7.90
N ALA A 209 8.20 -20.14 -7.46
CA ALA A 209 9.35 -19.26 -7.72
C ALA A 209 9.56 -18.96 -9.22
N GLY A 210 9.35 -19.95 -10.10
CA GLY A 210 9.43 -19.75 -11.55
C GLY A 210 8.40 -18.77 -12.11
N MET A 211 7.19 -18.75 -11.54
CA MET A 211 6.15 -17.78 -11.90
C MET A 211 6.53 -16.38 -11.40
N VAL A 212 7.02 -16.26 -10.16
CA VAL A 212 7.52 -14.98 -9.60
C VAL A 212 8.57 -14.39 -10.53
N ARG A 213 9.57 -15.19 -10.91
CA ARG A 213 10.65 -14.75 -11.82
C ARG A 213 10.11 -14.27 -13.16
N ALA A 214 9.26 -15.06 -13.80
CA ALA A 214 8.70 -14.71 -15.12
C ALA A 214 7.91 -13.41 -15.07
N VAL A 215 7.12 -13.19 -14.01
CA VAL A 215 6.37 -11.94 -13.81
C VAL A 215 7.32 -10.76 -13.60
N CYS A 216 8.35 -10.89 -12.74
CA CYS A 216 9.34 -9.83 -12.51
C CYS A 216 10.07 -9.46 -13.80
N GLU A 217 10.57 -10.44 -14.55
CA GLU A 217 11.26 -10.22 -15.83
C GLU A 217 10.34 -9.47 -16.83
N ARG A 218 9.07 -9.90 -16.95
CA ARG A 218 8.11 -9.23 -17.85
C ARG A 218 7.77 -7.81 -17.38
N ALA A 219 7.53 -7.61 -16.11
CA ALA A 219 7.22 -6.30 -15.55
C ALA A 219 8.39 -5.33 -15.73
N HIS A 220 9.61 -5.75 -15.43
CA HIS A 220 10.82 -4.95 -15.62
C HIS A 220 11.08 -4.62 -17.08
N ALA A 221 10.86 -5.56 -18.01
CA ALA A 221 10.95 -5.30 -19.44
C ALA A 221 9.98 -4.22 -19.93
N LEU A 222 8.86 -4.04 -19.23
CA LEU A 222 7.87 -2.98 -19.47
C LEU A 222 8.11 -1.71 -18.63
N GLY A 223 9.15 -1.69 -17.78
CA GLY A 223 9.52 -0.55 -16.94
C GLY A 223 8.74 -0.43 -15.63
N TYR A 224 8.10 -1.51 -15.16
CA TYR A 224 7.34 -1.52 -13.91
C TYR A 224 8.11 -2.14 -12.77
N PRO A 225 8.10 -1.51 -11.57
CA PRO A 225 8.53 -2.17 -10.36
C PRO A 225 7.49 -3.21 -9.91
N VAL A 226 7.96 -4.24 -9.20
CA VAL A 226 7.14 -5.32 -8.65
C VAL A 226 7.13 -5.26 -7.13
N ALA A 227 5.93 -5.20 -6.54
CA ALA A 227 5.72 -5.34 -5.10
C ALA A 227 5.13 -6.72 -4.79
N ALA A 228 5.52 -7.35 -3.68
CA ALA A 228 5.04 -8.67 -3.32
C ALA A 228 4.56 -8.77 -1.87
N HIS A 229 3.36 -9.31 -1.67
CA HIS A 229 2.88 -9.78 -0.37
C HIS A 229 3.68 -11.03 0.05
N THR A 230 4.33 -10.96 1.21
CA THR A 230 5.10 -12.06 1.80
C THR A 230 5.01 -12.02 3.31
N GLU A 231 4.50 -13.08 3.93
CA GLU A 231 4.36 -13.21 5.40
C GLU A 231 5.12 -14.42 5.96
N SER A 232 6.12 -14.93 5.23
CA SER A 232 7.04 -15.97 5.71
C SER A 232 8.47 -15.73 5.24
N THR A 233 9.45 -16.24 6.00
CA THR A 233 10.88 -16.16 5.68
C THR A 233 11.16 -16.71 4.27
N GLU A 234 10.59 -17.85 3.93
CA GLU A 234 10.76 -18.47 2.61
C GLU A 234 10.09 -17.64 1.50
N GLY A 235 8.90 -17.05 1.75
CA GLY A 235 8.26 -16.16 0.80
C GLY A 235 9.12 -14.92 0.50
N VAL A 236 9.73 -14.30 1.51
CA VAL A 236 10.66 -13.18 1.34
C VAL A 236 11.88 -13.60 0.52
N ARG A 237 12.46 -14.76 0.83
CA ARG A 237 13.62 -15.31 0.09
C ARG A 237 13.30 -15.52 -1.37
N ILE A 238 12.18 -16.19 -1.68
CA ILE A 238 11.72 -16.42 -3.06
C ILE A 238 11.51 -15.09 -3.79
N ALA A 239 10.87 -14.11 -3.15
CA ALA A 239 10.62 -12.80 -3.74
C ALA A 239 11.93 -12.10 -4.13
N LEU A 240 12.89 -11.98 -3.20
CA LEU A 240 14.17 -11.31 -3.42
C LEU A 240 15.05 -12.02 -4.45
N GLN A 241 15.11 -13.36 -4.42
CA GLN A 241 15.89 -14.15 -5.37
C GLN A 241 15.36 -14.05 -6.81
N ASN A 242 14.06 -13.76 -6.97
CA ASN A 242 13.39 -13.72 -8.28
C ASN A 242 13.04 -12.30 -8.77
N GLY A 243 13.60 -11.25 -8.14
CA GLY A 243 13.61 -9.90 -8.72
C GLY A 243 12.49 -8.97 -8.22
N VAL A 244 11.84 -9.27 -7.11
CA VAL A 244 10.87 -8.35 -6.49
C VAL A 244 11.58 -7.12 -5.93
N ASP A 245 11.03 -5.92 -6.21
CA ASP A 245 11.61 -4.63 -5.82
C ASP A 245 11.13 -4.14 -4.44
N SER A 246 9.92 -4.56 -4.02
CA SER A 246 9.33 -4.15 -2.74
C SER A 246 8.67 -5.33 -2.04
N ILE A 247 9.16 -5.61 -0.84
CA ILE A 247 8.61 -6.63 0.05
C ILE A 247 7.56 -5.96 0.93
N GLU A 248 6.32 -6.41 0.80
CA GLU A 248 5.21 -5.98 1.65
C GLU A 248 5.10 -6.92 2.85
N HIS A 249 4.86 -6.36 4.02
CA HIS A 249 4.81 -7.03 5.32
C HIS A 249 6.18 -7.48 5.80
N GLY A 250 6.79 -8.43 5.14
CA GLY A 250 8.04 -9.05 5.56
C GLY A 250 7.83 -10.10 6.64
N ALA A 251 8.89 -10.83 6.94
CA ALA A 251 8.91 -11.88 7.95
C ALA A 251 10.28 -11.90 8.66
N LYS A 252 10.45 -12.71 9.70
CA LYS A 252 11.72 -12.82 10.41
C LYS A 252 12.84 -13.16 9.42
N PRO A 253 13.84 -12.28 9.24
CA PRO A 253 14.92 -12.51 8.30
C PRO A 253 15.99 -13.42 8.88
N ASP A 254 16.78 -14.03 8.02
CA ASP A 254 18.09 -14.60 8.29
C ASP A 254 19.17 -13.80 7.55
N ASP A 255 20.45 -14.18 7.74
CA ASP A 255 21.59 -13.47 7.14
C ASP A 255 21.57 -13.47 5.61
N GLU A 256 20.99 -14.51 4.99
CA GLU A 256 20.83 -14.56 3.54
C GLU A 256 19.83 -13.52 3.06
N ILE A 257 18.68 -13.41 3.72
CA ILE A 257 17.65 -12.43 3.36
C ILE A 257 18.19 -11.01 3.51
N LEU A 258 18.95 -10.70 4.58
CA LEU A 258 19.54 -9.37 4.76
C LEU A 258 20.54 -9.03 3.65
N ARG A 259 21.36 -9.99 3.22
CA ARG A 259 22.24 -9.80 2.06
C ARG A 259 21.45 -9.58 0.78
N LEU A 260 20.40 -10.36 0.53
CA LEU A 260 19.57 -10.23 -0.66
C LEU A 260 18.89 -8.84 -0.74
N PHE A 261 18.40 -8.29 0.37
CA PHE A 261 17.88 -6.90 0.38
C PHE A 261 18.93 -5.90 -0.08
N GLN A 262 20.17 -6.02 0.44
CA GLN A 262 21.26 -5.12 0.07
C GLN A 262 21.71 -5.29 -1.39
N GLU A 263 21.90 -6.53 -1.81
CA GLU A 263 22.37 -6.87 -3.17
C GLU A 263 21.36 -6.46 -4.25
N ARG A 264 20.06 -6.57 -3.97
CA ARG A 264 18.99 -6.23 -4.89
C ARG A 264 18.57 -4.77 -4.81
N GLY A 265 18.91 -4.06 -3.74
CA GLY A 265 18.39 -2.72 -3.47
C GLY A 265 16.87 -2.71 -3.27
N ALA A 266 16.30 -3.83 -2.79
CA ALA A 266 14.87 -3.96 -2.57
C ALA A 266 14.43 -3.20 -1.31
N PHE A 267 13.17 -2.79 -1.28
CA PHE A 267 12.58 -2.05 -0.17
C PHE A 267 11.70 -2.93 0.69
N LEU A 268 11.66 -2.66 2.00
CA LEU A 268 10.66 -3.21 2.91
C LEU A 268 9.55 -2.17 3.14
N CYS A 269 8.30 -2.55 2.91
CA CYS A 269 7.10 -1.81 3.30
C CYS A 269 6.43 -2.54 4.46
N ALA A 270 6.88 -2.29 5.68
CA ALA A 270 6.34 -2.91 6.88
C ALA A 270 4.95 -2.35 7.20
N THR A 271 3.94 -3.22 7.27
CA THR A 271 2.53 -2.86 7.44
C THR A 271 2.03 -3.19 8.84
N PHE A 272 2.62 -2.56 9.86
CA PHE A 272 2.31 -2.88 11.27
C PHE A 272 0.86 -2.60 11.66
N SER A 273 0.26 -1.54 11.12
CA SER A 273 -1.07 -1.07 11.52
C SER A 273 -2.17 -2.12 11.34
N PRO A 274 -2.33 -2.77 10.17
CA PRO A 274 -3.33 -3.83 10.01
C PRO A 274 -3.02 -5.11 10.79
N ALA A 275 -1.75 -5.39 11.09
CA ALA A 275 -1.34 -6.56 11.86
C ALA A 275 -1.43 -6.35 13.39
N LEU A 276 -1.40 -5.10 13.87
CA LEU A 276 -1.44 -4.75 15.29
C LEU A 276 -2.64 -5.36 16.05
N PRO A 277 -3.87 -5.40 15.51
CA PRO A 277 -5.02 -6.00 16.20
C PRO A 277 -4.80 -7.46 16.62
N TYR A 278 -4.10 -8.25 15.81
CA TYR A 278 -3.77 -9.65 16.15
C TYR A 278 -2.91 -9.75 17.41
N ALA A 279 -1.99 -8.81 17.61
CA ALA A 279 -1.05 -8.84 18.73
C ALA A 279 -1.58 -8.14 19.98
N ARG A 280 -2.48 -7.15 19.85
CA ARG A 280 -2.82 -6.23 20.94
C ARG A 280 -4.28 -6.26 21.38
N PHE A 281 -5.21 -6.72 20.53
CA PHE A 281 -6.63 -6.66 20.84
C PHE A 281 -7.16 -8.02 21.28
N ASP A 282 -8.15 -7.97 22.17
CA ASP A 282 -8.87 -9.16 22.61
C ASP A 282 -9.70 -9.77 21.48
N ARG A 283 -9.87 -11.10 21.47
CA ARG A 283 -10.69 -11.81 20.50
C ARG A 283 -12.17 -11.40 20.54
N ALA A 284 -12.66 -10.93 21.67
CA ALA A 284 -14.02 -10.37 21.75
C ALA A 284 -14.18 -9.11 20.84
N VAL A 285 -13.09 -8.38 20.59
CA VAL A 285 -13.06 -7.21 19.71
C VAL A 285 -12.78 -7.60 18.26
N THR A 286 -11.82 -8.48 18.05
CA THR A 286 -11.35 -8.85 16.69
C THR A 286 -12.21 -9.92 16.04
N HIS A 287 -12.96 -10.69 16.80
CA HIS A 287 -13.74 -11.86 16.37
C HIS A 287 -12.91 -12.97 15.72
N LEU A 288 -11.61 -13.02 15.98
CA LEU A 288 -10.69 -14.04 15.48
C LEU A 288 -10.83 -15.35 16.25
N THR A 289 -10.57 -16.46 15.59
CA THR A 289 -10.30 -17.74 16.25
C THR A 289 -8.99 -17.68 17.02
N GLU A 290 -8.74 -18.68 17.86
CA GLU A 290 -7.47 -18.76 18.59
C GLU A 290 -6.27 -18.94 17.64
N ASP A 291 -6.44 -19.76 16.59
CA ASP A 291 -5.39 -20.03 15.62
C ASP A 291 -5.10 -18.82 14.73
N GLU A 292 -6.12 -18.11 14.27
CA GLU A 292 -5.96 -16.85 13.52
C GLU A 292 -5.23 -15.80 14.36
N GLN A 293 -5.56 -15.65 15.64
CA GLN A 293 -4.85 -14.73 16.51
C GLN A 293 -3.40 -15.16 16.75
N PHE A 294 -3.15 -16.46 16.95
CA PHE A 294 -1.80 -16.98 17.10
C PHE A 294 -0.97 -16.74 15.84
N ASN A 295 -1.49 -17.08 14.66
CA ASN A 295 -0.85 -16.86 13.38
C ASN A 295 -0.61 -15.36 13.11
N GLY A 296 -1.56 -14.52 13.47
CA GLY A 296 -1.41 -13.06 13.36
C GLY A 296 -0.28 -12.51 14.23
N ARG A 297 -0.06 -13.07 15.43
CA ARG A 297 1.10 -12.70 16.26
C ARG A 297 2.41 -13.14 15.64
N VAL A 298 2.48 -14.36 15.07
CA VAL A 298 3.68 -14.85 14.36
C VAL A 298 4.04 -13.89 13.22
N VAL A 299 3.07 -13.47 12.42
CA VAL A 299 3.27 -12.50 11.33
C VAL A 299 3.72 -11.16 11.88
N PHE A 300 3.03 -10.60 12.87
CA PHE A 300 3.36 -9.30 13.45
C PHE A 300 4.78 -9.27 14.04
N ASP A 301 5.17 -10.31 14.80
CA ASP A 301 6.51 -10.43 15.37
C ASP A 301 7.57 -10.56 14.27
N GLY A 302 7.26 -11.29 13.19
CA GLY A 302 8.11 -11.41 12.01
C GLY A 302 8.32 -10.07 11.30
N MET A 303 7.26 -9.27 11.11
CA MET A 303 7.33 -7.91 10.54
C MET A 303 8.23 -7.00 11.38
N ILE A 304 8.06 -7.03 12.72
CA ILE A 304 8.90 -6.25 13.64
C ILE A 304 10.37 -6.68 13.56
N ALA A 305 10.63 -7.98 13.49
CA ALA A 305 11.99 -8.49 13.37
C ALA A 305 12.64 -8.05 12.05
N CYS A 306 11.90 -8.12 10.93
CA CYS A 306 12.38 -7.70 9.61
C CYS A 306 12.71 -6.20 9.56
N ALA A 307 11.87 -5.38 10.16
CA ALA A 307 12.06 -3.92 10.14
C ALA A 307 13.19 -3.44 11.09
N LYS A 308 13.59 -4.25 12.05
CA LYS A 308 14.68 -3.92 12.97
C LYS A 308 16.05 -4.37 12.47
N ALA A 309 16.09 -5.35 11.63
CA ALA A 309 17.31 -5.91 11.06
C ALA A 309 17.80 -5.11 9.86
#